data_71d4daa9d6e900ac9ed4311dc6d9d870
#
_entry.id   71d4daa9d6e900ac9ed4311dc6d9d870
#
_cell.length_a   1.000
_cell.length_b   1.000
_cell.length_c   1.000
_cell.angle_alpha   90.00
_cell.angle_beta   90.00
_cell.angle_gamma   90.00
#
_symmetry.space_group_name_H-M   'P 1'
#
loop_
_entity.id
_entity.type
_entity.pdbx_description
1 polymer ?
#
loop_
_entity_poly.entity_id
_entity_poly.type
_entity_poly.pdbx_seq_one_letter_code
_entity_poly.pdbx_strand_id
1 'polypeptide(L)'
;NVIGAANYDIGHLFGATGGGGSAGCIGCVCDALKGSGITSPLDGVPAGDTFDIDFVVHEMGHQMGANHTFTHTTENNTVNVEPGSGSTIMAYAGIGGGGTDMQSNSDDYFTYRSILQIQSNMETKTCPVSTSLAVTNPRPTVTASGAIIPINTAFKLTGSAVGTAGEVLTYNWEQNNDAAVVGGTSTFPSPTKTDGPNFRSVVPNASPVRFMPAFQNVLAGQLVNTWETVSSVPRNLAFSLTVRDNVLGGGQTNTRAITVQVVNISGAFEFTSPNTNVSWQLGSTQTLTWNVAGTTANGMNTANVNILISTDGGTTFTTLVANTPNDGSQSVTMPSTPTQNCRLLIEAVGNIFYAVSKNITLGFDCNVASESPGTAIPDGLAANSPGAAAVRTINFPNNVTINNMKATFNTSHTWIGDLVVKLKHPDGTEINLWNRTCNNPQSSGLNVTFQDGSPAPPCGSPTTGTVSPVQALSAFNGKPSNGVWTLTVQDFYNADTGNIVSWGIDFGCTLENQEFDTSDITVYPNPNSGNFTLQYNNPVSNEINITVYDMRGRKIYANSFASQAIINETIQLNNTQAGIYLMTITDGNRKEVKKIVVE
;
A
#
# COMPACT_ATOMS: atom_id res chain seq x y z
N ASN A 1 -56.36 -8.22 11.05
CA ASN A 1 -55.94 -7.14 11.97
C ASN A 1 -56.27 -7.49 13.44
N VAL A 2 -55.50 -8.40 14.05
CA VAL A 2 -55.73 -8.83 15.42
C VAL A 2 -55.41 -7.69 16.42
N ILE A 3 -54.32 -6.93 16.16
CA ILE A 3 -53.87 -5.86 17.04
C ILE A 3 -54.38 -4.46 16.67
N GLY A 4 -54.93 -4.28 15.46
CA GLY A 4 -55.40 -2.99 14.92
C GLY A 4 -54.25 -2.05 14.50
N ALA A 5 -54.46 -1.28 13.43
CA ALA A 5 -53.42 -0.44 12.82
C ALA A 5 -52.91 0.70 13.72
N ALA A 6 -53.68 1.11 14.72
CA ALA A 6 -53.29 2.17 15.65
C ALA A 6 -52.29 1.72 16.73
N ASN A 7 -52.01 0.41 16.83
CA ASN A 7 -51.23 -0.16 17.93
C ASN A 7 -49.83 -0.62 17.54
N TYR A 8 -49.36 -0.25 16.34
CA TYR A 8 -47.99 -0.49 15.90
C TYR A 8 -47.57 0.58 14.89
N ASP A 9 -46.27 0.86 14.80
CA ASP A 9 -45.70 1.87 13.91
C ASP A 9 -44.98 1.24 12.70
N ILE A 10 -44.50 0.00 12.85
CA ILE A 10 -43.87 -0.82 11.83
C ILE A 10 -44.22 -2.29 12.05
N GLY A 11 -44.44 -3.03 10.99
CA GLY A 11 -44.62 -4.49 11.04
C GLY A 11 -43.74 -5.16 10.02
N HIS A 12 -43.09 -6.26 10.44
CA HIS A 12 -42.17 -7.02 9.61
C HIS A 12 -42.36 -8.52 9.87
N LEU A 13 -42.56 -9.30 8.82
CA LEU A 13 -42.72 -10.75 8.92
C LEU A 13 -41.38 -11.44 8.72
N PHE A 14 -40.98 -12.30 9.64
CA PHE A 14 -39.82 -13.17 9.50
C PHE A 14 -40.29 -14.55 9.01
N GLY A 15 -39.78 -14.92 7.81
CA GLY A 15 -39.99 -16.24 7.22
C GLY A 15 -38.75 -17.12 7.37
N ALA A 16 -38.90 -18.40 7.13
CA ALA A 16 -37.80 -19.38 7.11
C ALA A 16 -37.60 -20.02 5.73
N THR A 17 -38.41 -19.66 4.74
CA THR A 17 -38.35 -20.23 3.39
C THR A 17 -38.62 -19.17 2.35
N GLY A 18 -38.08 -19.32 1.16
CA GLY A 18 -38.35 -18.46 0.02
C GLY A 18 -37.20 -17.56 -0.42
N GLY A 19 -36.23 -17.29 0.46
CA GLY A 19 -35.02 -16.53 0.19
C GLY A 19 -35.25 -15.10 -0.32
N GLY A 20 -34.73 -14.10 0.39
CA GLY A 20 -34.84 -12.69 0.06
C GLY A 20 -35.71 -11.88 1.01
N GLY A 21 -35.81 -10.58 0.74
CA GLY A 21 -36.59 -9.64 1.51
C GLY A 21 -37.46 -8.74 0.61
N SER A 22 -38.41 -8.08 1.21
CA SER A 22 -39.17 -6.98 0.62
C SER A 22 -39.71 -6.09 1.72
N ALA A 23 -39.35 -4.84 1.71
CA ALA A 23 -39.95 -3.85 2.59
C ALA A 23 -41.43 -3.58 2.27
N GLY A 24 -41.87 -3.93 1.05
CA GLY A 24 -43.19 -3.62 0.52
C GLY A 24 -43.43 -2.14 0.23
N CYS A 25 -42.54 -1.28 0.70
CA CYS A 25 -42.60 0.18 0.53
C CYS A 25 -41.31 0.84 1.04
N ILE A 26 -40.98 2.03 0.53
CA ILE A 26 -39.90 2.86 1.06
C ILE A 26 -40.52 4.00 1.88
N GLY A 27 -40.09 4.13 3.15
CA GLY A 27 -40.51 5.19 4.06
C GLY A 27 -41.92 5.06 4.61
N CYS A 28 -42.48 3.88 4.64
CA CYS A 28 -43.87 3.65 5.06
C CYS A 28 -44.09 3.45 6.57
N VAL A 29 -43.06 3.59 7.38
CA VAL A 29 -43.24 3.62 8.83
C VAL A 29 -44.37 4.59 9.20
N CYS A 30 -45.28 4.20 10.11
CA CYS A 30 -46.48 4.93 10.49
C CYS A 30 -47.60 5.02 9.41
N ASP A 31 -47.36 4.71 8.16
CA ASP A 31 -48.29 4.85 7.06
C ASP A 31 -49.20 3.59 6.89
N ALA A 32 -50.07 3.59 5.90
CA ALA A 32 -51.02 2.49 5.66
C ALA A 32 -50.33 1.15 5.32
N LEU A 33 -49.12 1.20 4.70
CA LEU A 33 -48.35 0.03 4.30
C LEU A 33 -47.29 -0.38 5.34
N LYS A 34 -47.28 0.19 6.52
CA LYS A 34 -46.26 -0.03 7.59
C LYS A 34 -46.10 -1.48 8.04
N GLY A 35 -46.99 -2.39 7.69
CA GLY A 35 -46.94 -3.82 8.00
C GLY A 35 -46.68 -4.72 6.81
N SER A 36 -46.11 -4.20 5.71
CA SER A 36 -45.91 -4.95 4.46
C SER A 36 -44.52 -5.60 4.36
N GLY A 37 -43.61 -5.33 5.32
CA GLY A 37 -42.26 -5.89 5.29
C GLY A 37 -42.21 -7.39 5.54
N ILE A 38 -41.33 -8.09 4.81
CA ILE A 38 -41.05 -9.51 4.97
C ILE A 38 -39.56 -9.76 4.73
N THR A 39 -38.97 -10.64 5.53
CA THR A 39 -37.62 -11.18 5.31
C THR A 39 -37.61 -12.69 5.48
N SER A 40 -36.94 -13.38 4.54
CA SER A 40 -36.68 -14.82 4.59
C SER A 40 -35.24 -15.08 4.17
N PRO A 41 -34.49 -15.94 4.88
CA PRO A 41 -33.09 -16.20 4.55
C PRO A 41 -32.94 -17.02 3.26
N LEU A 42 -31.84 -16.80 2.54
CA LEU A 42 -31.51 -17.59 1.33
C LEU A 42 -31.12 -19.04 1.66
N ASP A 43 -30.49 -19.26 2.81
CA ASP A 43 -30.03 -20.56 3.30
C ASP A 43 -31.06 -21.33 4.12
N GLY A 44 -32.23 -20.75 4.35
CA GLY A 44 -33.31 -21.34 5.17
C GLY A 44 -33.06 -21.25 6.68
N VAL A 45 -32.06 -20.49 7.15
CA VAL A 45 -31.75 -20.29 8.56
C VAL A 45 -32.08 -18.85 8.98
N PRO A 46 -33.22 -18.58 9.64
CA PRO A 46 -33.63 -17.23 10.01
C PRO A 46 -32.88 -16.76 11.30
N ALA A 47 -31.56 -16.73 11.27
CA ALA A 47 -30.71 -16.31 12.37
C ALA A 47 -29.30 -16.04 11.90
N GLY A 48 -28.57 -15.22 12.64
CA GLY A 48 -27.17 -14.90 12.41
C GLY A 48 -26.96 -13.69 11.53
N ASP A 49 -25.71 -13.31 11.36
CA ASP A 49 -25.30 -12.04 10.78
C ASP A 49 -25.89 -11.78 9.39
N THR A 50 -25.81 -12.77 8.51
CA THR A 50 -26.39 -12.68 7.16
C THR A 50 -27.90 -12.40 7.21
N PHE A 51 -28.66 -13.13 8.06
CA PHE A 51 -30.09 -12.89 8.16
C PHE A 51 -30.38 -11.53 8.78
N ASP A 52 -29.71 -11.21 9.88
CA ASP A 52 -30.01 -10.02 10.68
C ASP A 52 -29.60 -8.75 9.94
N ILE A 53 -28.39 -8.70 9.34
CA ILE A 53 -27.82 -7.50 8.72
C ILE A 53 -28.16 -7.41 7.23
N ASP A 54 -27.85 -8.45 6.43
CA ASP A 54 -28.01 -8.38 4.97
C ASP A 54 -29.49 -8.35 4.55
N PHE A 55 -30.40 -8.88 5.39
CA PHE A 55 -31.82 -8.94 5.05
C PHE A 55 -32.73 -8.16 6.01
N VAL A 56 -32.76 -8.48 7.31
CA VAL A 56 -33.74 -7.85 8.23
C VAL A 56 -33.52 -6.36 8.34
N VAL A 57 -32.29 -5.94 8.70
CA VAL A 57 -31.97 -4.51 8.88
C VAL A 57 -32.03 -3.76 7.55
N HIS A 58 -31.66 -4.41 6.44
CA HIS A 58 -31.80 -3.86 5.08
C HIS A 58 -33.26 -3.51 4.76
N GLU A 59 -34.19 -4.46 4.88
CA GLU A 59 -35.60 -4.24 4.59
C GLU A 59 -36.24 -3.24 5.56
N MET A 60 -35.86 -3.29 6.83
CA MET A 60 -36.29 -2.27 7.80
C MET A 60 -35.72 -0.89 7.44
N GLY A 61 -34.52 -0.80 6.91
CA GLY A 61 -33.94 0.43 6.37
C GLY A 61 -34.83 1.05 5.28
N HIS A 62 -35.34 0.23 4.36
CA HIS A 62 -36.35 0.66 3.36
C HIS A 62 -37.64 1.14 4.00
N GLN A 63 -38.20 0.38 4.95
CA GLN A 63 -39.43 0.81 5.64
C GLN A 63 -39.23 2.14 6.39
N MET A 64 -38.01 2.43 6.86
CA MET A 64 -37.64 3.70 7.48
C MET A 64 -37.32 4.82 6.49
N GLY A 65 -37.10 4.54 5.19
CA GLY A 65 -36.95 5.54 4.14
C GLY A 65 -35.63 5.51 3.35
N ALA A 66 -34.75 4.57 3.62
CA ALA A 66 -33.52 4.45 2.86
C ALA A 66 -33.73 3.76 1.51
N ASN A 67 -33.00 4.20 0.49
CA ASN A 67 -32.90 3.56 -0.81
C ASN A 67 -31.57 2.79 -0.92
N HIS A 68 -31.47 1.92 -1.93
CA HIS A 68 -30.20 1.25 -2.25
C HIS A 68 -29.08 2.24 -2.59
N THR A 69 -27.86 1.90 -2.17
CA THR A 69 -26.66 2.76 -2.31
C THR A 69 -25.69 2.30 -3.40
N PHE A 70 -25.87 1.10 -3.92
CA PHE A 70 -25.00 0.47 -4.92
C PHE A 70 -25.12 1.09 -6.33
N THR A 71 -24.14 0.79 -7.19
CA THR A 71 -24.14 1.26 -8.60
C THR A 71 -24.23 0.12 -9.62
N HIS A 72 -24.22 -1.16 -9.23
CA HIS A 72 -24.08 -2.30 -10.14
C HIS A 72 -25.33 -2.63 -10.97
N THR A 73 -26.52 -2.18 -10.58
CA THR A 73 -27.77 -2.37 -11.33
C THR A 73 -28.18 -1.09 -12.04
N THR A 74 -29.26 -1.15 -12.84
CA THR A 74 -29.85 0.03 -13.50
C THR A 74 -30.74 0.87 -12.59
N GLU A 75 -30.78 0.55 -11.30
CA GLU A 75 -31.56 1.28 -10.31
C GLU A 75 -30.89 2.62 -9.98
N ASN A 76 -31.50 3.73 -10.33
CA ASN A 76 -30.99 5.07 -10.08
C ASN A 76 -31.86 5.79 -9.05
N ASN A 77 -31.36 5.89 -7.82
CA ASN A 77 -32.10 6.40 -6.66
C ASN A 77 -31.57 7.75 -6.15
N THR A 78 -30.68 8.42 -6.86
CA THR A 78 -30.01 9.66 -6.43
C THR A 78 -29.17 9.54 -5.15
N VAL A 79 -28.92 8.30 -4.71
CA VAL A 79 -28.02 7.95 -3.58
C VAL A 79 -27.11 6.77 -3.94
N ASN A 80 -26.82 6.56 -5.22
CA ASN A 80 -25.93 5.52 -5.71
C ASN A 80 -24.47 5.94 -5.48
N VAL A 81 -24.01 5.86 -4.23
CA VAL A 81 -22.73 6.38 -3.72
C VAL A 81 -21.71 5.31 -3.41
N GLU A 82 -22.06 4.04 -3.59
CA GLU A 82 -21.17 2.90 -3.38
C GLU A 82 -20.85 2.22 -4.71
N PRO A 83 -19.55 1.99 -5.02
CA PRO A 83 -19.15 1.34 -6.27
C PRO A 83 -19.53 -0.15 -6.26
N GLY A 84 -19.88 -0.70 -7.42
CA GLY A 84 -20.26 -2.11 -7.57
C GLY A 84 -21.48 -2.47 -6.75
N SER A 85 -21.44 -3.61 -6.06
CA SER A 85 -22.50 -4.04 -5.13
C SER A 85 -22.61 -3.17 -3.89
N GLY A 86 -21.59 -2.33 -3.60
CA GLY A 86 -21.45 -1.68 -2.30
C GLY A 86 -21.10 -2.67 -1.19
N SER A 87 -21.02 -2.19 0.05
CA SER A 87 -20.64 -2.99 1.22
C SER A 87 -21.44 -2.68 2.48
N THR A 88 -22.34 -1.69 2.47
CA THR A 88 -23.11 -1.29 3.66
C THR A 88 -24.48 -1.93 3.70
N ILE A 89 -25.23 -1.71 4.78
CA ILE A 89 -26.56 -2.32 4.99
C ILE A 89 -27.49 -2.11 3.77
N MET A 90 -27.54 -0.90 3.17
CA MET A 90 -28.41 -0.62 2.03
C MET A 90 -27.81 -0.98 0.68
N ALA A 91 -26.71 -1.73 0.68
CA ALA A 91 -26.05 -2.26 -0.50
C ALA A 91 -26.41 -3.74 -0.72
N TYR A 92 -25.79 -4.39 -1.73
CA TYR A 92 -26.04 -5.78 -2.13
C TYR A 92 -24.75 -6.61 -2.09
N ALA A 93 -23.98 -6.47 -1.02
CA ALA A 93 -22.75 -7.25 -0.84
C ALA A 93 -23.05 -8.76 -0.90
N GLY A 94 -22.32 -9.50 -1.74
CA GLY A 94 -22.45 -10.95 -1.93
C GLY A 94 -23.63 -11.41 -2.78
N ILE A 95 -24.53 -10.51 -3.18
CA ILE A 95 -25.70 -10.83 -4.02
C ILE A 95 -25.78 -9.98 -5.30
N GLY A 96 -24.76 -9.15 -5.56
CA GLY A 96 -24.68 -8.32 -6.78
C GLY A 96 -24.46 -9.15 -8.04
N GLY A 97 -23.76 -10.25 -7.95
CA GLY A 97 -23.46 -11.16 -9.05
C GLY A 97 -22.62 -10.57 -10.17
N GLY A 98 -22.32 -11.36 -11.20
CA GLY A 98 -21.67 -10.89 -12.42
C GLY A 98 -20.28 -10.25 -12.25
N GLY A 99 -19.55 -10.55 -11.17
CA GLY A 99 -18.24 -9.95 -10.88
C GLY A 99 -18.31 -8.53 -10.30
N THR A 100 -19.52 -8.07 -9.90
CA THR A 100 -19.72 -6.75 -9.30
C THR A 100 -19.66 -6.74 -7.78
N ASP A 101 -19.60 -7.92 -7.16
CA ASP A 101 -19.53 -8.04 -5.71
C ASP A 101 -18.22 -7.53 -5.15
N MET A 102 -18.32 -6.63 -4.18
CA MET A 102 -17.21 -6.05 -3.46
C MET A 102 -16.72 -6.95 -2.32
N GLN A 103 -17.65 -7.61 -1.65
CA GLN A 103 -17.45 -8.54 -0.54
C GLN A 103 -18.66 -9.45 -0.37
N SER A 104 -18.55 -10.50 0.47
CA SER A 104 -19.56 -11.56 0.59
C SER A 104 -20.79 -11.19 1.41
N ASN A 105 -20.67 -10.26 2.38
CA ASN A 105 -21.75 -9.83 3.27
C ASN A 105 -21.66 -8.33 3.51
N SER A 106 -22.74 -7.71 3.94
CA SER A 106 -22.78 -6.29 4.29
C SER A 106 -22.06 -6.02 5.62
N ASP A 107 -21.40 -4.88 5.70
CA ASP A 107 -20.90 -4.32 6.94
C ASP A 107 -22.08 -3.74 7.76
N ASP A 108 -22.06 -3.85 9.07
CA ASP A 108 -23.16 -3.56 10.01
C ASP A 108 -23.38 -2.06 10.27
N TYR A 109 -23.32 -1.22 9.25
CA TYR A 109 -23.61 0.21 9.38
C TYR A 109 -24.32 0.78 8.15
N PHE A 110 -25.07 1.87 8.37
CA PHE A 110 -25.67 2.69 7.32
C PHE A 110 -24.69 3.76 6.83
N THR A 111 -24.69 4.02 5.52
CA THR A 111 -23.99 5.17 4.95
C THR A 111 -24.55 6.49 5.47
N TYR A 112 -23.80 7.57 5.36
CA TYR A 112 -24.32 8.92 5.61
C TYR A 112 -25.61 9.19 4.81
N ARG A 113 -25.66 8.76 3.55
CA ARG A 113 -26.84 8.99 2.69
C ARG A 113 -28.07 8.25 3.20
N SER A 114 -27.92 7.02 3.64
CA SER A 114 -29.00 6.22 4.24
C SER A 114 -29.48 6.84 5.56
N ILE A 115 -28.56 7.23 6.43
CA ILE A 115 -28.89 7.92 7.69
C ILE A 115 -29.70 9.20 7.41
N LEU A 116 -29.28 10.00 6.44
CA LEU A 116 -29.96 11.24 6.08
C LEU A 116 -31.39 10.98 5.56
N GLN A 117 -31.58 9.98 4.69
CA GLN A 117 -32.91 9.60 4.18
C GLN A 117 -33.82 9.11 5.31
N ILE A 118 -33.31 8.25 6.19
CA ILE A 118 -34.07 7.75 7.35
C ILE A 118 -34.50 8.92 8.25
N GLN A 119 -33.57 9.78 8.62
CA GLN A 119 -33.87 10.95 9.45
C GLN A 119 -34.88 11.88 8.81
N SER A 120 -34.70 12.21 7.53
CA SER A 120 -35.64 13.09 6.79
C SER A 120 -37.04 12.46 6.69
N ASN A 121 -37.13 11.15 6.48
CA ASN A 121 -38.45 10.47 6.46
C ASN A 121 -39.09 10.49 7.86
N MET A 122 -38.36 10.17 8.91
CA MET A 122 -38.86 10.15 10.29
C MET A 122 -39.35 11.52 10.76
N GLU A 123 -38.70 12.62 10.35
CA GLU A 123 -39.13 13.99 10.64
C GLU A 123 -40.54 14.33 10.07
N THR A 124 -40.96 13.62 9.03
CA THR A 124 -42.31 13.81 8.43
C THR A 124 -43.42 13.00 9.13
N LYS A 125 -43.05 12.08 10.04
CA LYS A 125 -43.99 11.16 10.67
C LYS A 125 -44.56 11.74 11.97
N THR A 126 -45.81 11.38 12.26
CA THR A 126 -46.54 11.89 13.45
C THR A 126 -46.74 10.82 14.52
N CYS A 127 -46.45 9.56 14.24
CA CYS A 127 -46.63 8.46 15.19
C CYS A 127 -45.47 8.28 16.17
N PRO A 128 -44.19 8.68 15.88
CA PRO A 128 -43.08 8.45 16.81
C PRO A 128 -43.25 9.22 18.11
N VAL A 129 -42.99 8.57 19.22
CA VAL A 129 -42.80 9.23 20.52
C VAL A 129 -41.33 9.51 20.68
N SER A 130 -40.94 10.79 20.62
CA SER A 130 -39.57 11.22 20.66
C SER A 130 -39.14 11.65 22.07
N THR A 131 -37.98 11.19 22.49
CA THR A 131 -37.30 11.69 23.72
C THR A 131 -36.01 12.39 23.33
N SER A 132 -35.85 13.65 23.78
CA SER A 132 -34.64 14.39 23.51
C SER A 132 -33.45 13.86 24.32
N LEU A 133 -32.36 13.54 23.66
CA LEU A 133 -31.08 13.17 24.28
C LEU A 133 -30.11 14.34 24.43
N ALA A 134 -30.50 15.55 24.03
CA ALA A 134 -29.60 16.71 23.95
C ALA A 134 -28.92 17.08 25.30
N VAL A 135 -29.48 16.68 26.42
CA VAL A 135 -28.92 16.92 27.77
C VAL A 135 -28.15 15.70 28.29
N THR A 136 -28.66 14.50 28.03
CA THR A 136 -28.10 13.25 28.58
C THR A 136 -27.01 12.65 27.69
N ASN A 137 -27.17 12.78 26.39
CA ASN A 137 -26.19 12.35 25.39
C ASN A 137 -26.22 13.29 24.18
N PRO A 138 -25.57 14.48 24.21
CA PRO A 138 -25.52 15.38 23.09
C PRO A 138 -24.70 14.80 21.92
N ARG A 139 -25.09 15.13 20.70
CA ARG A 139 -24.38 14.72 19.49
C ARG A 139 -22.91 15.17 19.53
N PRO A 140 -21.96 14.34 19.08
CA PRO A 140 -20.56 14.76 18.94
C PRO A 140 -20.43 16.00 18.05
N THR A 141 -19.54 16.90 18.39
CA THR A 141 -19.18 18.03 17.50
C THR A 141 -18.12 17.56 16.51
N VAL A 142 -18.39 17.68 15.21
CA VAL A 142 -17.50 17.17 14.14
C VAL A 142 -16.89 18.30 13.34
N THR A 143 -15.58 18.26 13.14
CA THR A 143 -14.81 19.24 12.36
C THR A 143 -14.04 18.55 11.25
N ALA A 144 -14.18 19.06 10.04
CA ALA A 144 -13.41 18.66 8.86
C ALA A 144 -13.43 19.79 7.83
N SER A 145 -12.43 19.85 6.97
CA SER A 145 -12.28 20.89 5.94
C SER A 145 -12.02 20.29 4.56
N GLY A 146 -12.59 20.90 3.54
CA GLY A 146 -12.29 20.60 2.14
C GLY A 146 -10.91 21.08 1.73
N ALA A 147 -10.46 20.63 0.55
CA ALA A 147 -9.15 20.97 -0.01
C ALA A 147 -9.19 21.00 -1.54
N ILE A 148 -8.14 21.56 -2.15
CA ILE A 148 -7.86 21.46 -3.59
C ILE A 148 -6.60 20.62 -3.73
N ILE A 149 -6.63 19.60 -4.60
CA ILE A 149 -5.53 18.66 -4.81
C ILE A 149 -5.24 18.45 -6.30
N PRO A 150 -4.02 18.06 -6.70
CA PRO A 150 -3.73 17.70 -8.09
C PRO A 150 -4.37 16.37 -8.49
N ILE A 151 -4.54 16.15 -9.81
CA ILE A 151 -4.90 14.84 -10.39
C ILE A 151 -3.84 13.78 -10.05
N ASN A 152 -4.22 12.49 -10.14
CA ASN A 152 -3.33 11.33 -9.97
C ASN A 152 -2.52 11.32 -8.67
N THR A 153 -3.02 11.97 -7.63
CA THR A 153 -2.29 12.18 -6.39
C THR A 153 -3.02 11.55 -5.22
N ALA A 154 -2.31 10.82 -4.38
CA ALA A 154 -2.84 10.29 -3.13
C ALA A 154 -3.11 11.42 -2.12
N PHE A 155 -4.13 11.25 -1.29
CA PHE A 155 -4.46 12.22 -0.25
C PHE A 155 -4.98 11.54 1.02
N LYS A 156 -4.95 12.26 2.15
CA LYS A 156 -5.51 11.78 3.42
C LYS A 156 -6.57 12.74 3.93
N LEU A 157 -7.74 12.22 4.22
CA LEU A 157 -8.79 12.96 4.89
C LEU A 157 -8.54 12.91 6.40
N THR A 158 -8.58 14.06 7.03
CA THR A 158 -8.39 14.18 8.49
C THR A 158 -9.53 15.01 9.06
N GLY A 159 -10.14 14.48 10.12
CA GLY A 159 -11.15 15.21 10.86
C GLY A 159 -10.87 15.17 12.36
N SER A 160 -11.75 15.76 13.12
CA SER A 160 -11.75 15.64 14.57
C SER A 160 -13.17 15.71 15.10
N ALA A 161 -13.39 15.12 16.26
CA ALA A 161 -14.67 15.24 16.95
C ALA A 161 -14.47 15.36 18.46
N VAL A 162 -15.43 15.99 19.10
CA VAL A 162 -15.52 16.07 20.56
C VAL A 162 -16.89 15.52 20.96
N GLY A 163 -16.89 14.44 21.73
CA GLY A 163 -18.05 13.85 22.39
C GLY A 163 -18.07 14.14 23.88
N THR A 164 -19.00 13.54 24.59
CA THR A 164 -19.06 13.59 26.05
C THR A 164 -17.91 12.78 26.67
N ALA A 165 -17.42 13.18 27.82
CA ALA A 165 -16.29 12.53 28.48
C ALA A 165 -16.61 11.03 28.77
N GLY A 166 -15.71 10.15 28.32
CA GLY A 166 -15.82 8.70 28.48
C GLY A 166 -16.44 7.97 27.27
N GLU A 167 -16.91 8.68 26.26
CA GLU A 167 -17.39 8.07 25.01
C GLU A 167 -16.25 7.53 24.15
N VAL A 168 -16.51 6.42 23.46
CA VAL A 168 -15.60 5.84 22.48
C VAL A 168 -16.11 6.19 21.09
N LEU A 169 -15.55 7.25 20.50
CA LEU A 169 -15.95 7.72 19.19
C LEU A 169 -15.40 6.82 18.08
N THR A 170 -16.24 6.55 17.06
CA THR A 170 -15.82 5.94 15.80
C THR A 170 -16.10 6.87 14.64
N TYR A 171 -15.21 6.79 13.64
CA TYR A 171 -15.15 7.71 12.50
C TYR A 171 -15.34 6.93 11.21
N ASN A 172 -16.13 7.50 10.29
CA ASN A 172 -16.30 6.95 8.96
C ASN A 172 -16.22 8.07 7.92
N TRP A 173 -15.24 7.97 7.02
CA TRP A 173 -15.13 8.83 5.85
C TRP A 173 -15.74 8.12 4.64
N GLU A 174 -16.73 8.74 4.01
CA GLU A 174 -17.46 8.19 2.86
C GLU A 174 -17.50 9.19 1.71
N GLN A 175 -17.40 8.68 0.48
CA GLN A 175 -17.65 9.47 -0.70
C GLN A 175 -19.16 9.49 -1.00
N ASN A 176 -19.69 10.67 -1.34
CA ASN A 176 -21.12 10.90 -1.53
C ASN A 176 -21.47 11.43 -2.94
N ASN A 177 -20.59 11.24 -3.92
CA ASN A 177 -20.92 11.52 -5.31
C ASN A 177 -21.92 10.48 -5.82
N ASP A 178 -23.11 10.92 -6.15
CA ASP A 178 -24.12 10.07 -6.79
C ASP A 178 -23.68 9.71 -8.22
N ALA A 179 -23.91 8.47 -8.63
CA ALA A 179 -23.57 8.01 -9.97
C ALA A 179 -24.68 8.36 -10.96
N ALA A 180 -24.38 9.16 -11.97
CA ALA A 180 -25.32 9.45 -13.06
C ALA A 180 -25.53 8.23 -13.98
N VAL A 181 -24.51 7.37 -14.10
CA VAL A 181 -24.57 6.11 -14.84
C VAL A 181 -24.45 4.96 -13.86
N VAL A 182 -25.44 4.06 -13.88
CA VAL A 182 -25.52 2.86 -13.05
C VAL A 182 -25.64 1.61 -13.93
N GLY A 183 -25.18 0.49 -13.44
CA GLY A 183 -25.29 -0.83 -14.08
C GLY A 183 -23.96 -1.44 -14.51
N GLY A 184 -23.72 -2.67 -14.07
CA GLY A 184 -22.59 -3.51 -14.43
C GLY A 184 -21.21 -2.97 -14.01
N THR A 185 -20.17 -3.56 -14.55
CA THR A 185 -18.78 -3.21 -14.24
C THR A 185 -18.34 -1.84 -14.77
N SER A 186 -19.11 -1.23 -15.69
CA SER A 186 -18.86 0.13 -16.18
C SER A 186 -18.99 1.20 -15.10
N THR A 187 -19.60 0.87 -13.96
CA THR A 187 -19.78 1.76 -12.82
C THR A 187 -18.64 1.69 -11.80
N PHE A 188 -17.69 0.80 -12.00
CA PHE A 188 -16.53 0.67 -11.12
C PHE A 188 -15.70 1.96 -11.06
N PRO A 189 -14.95 2.18 -9.96
CA PRO A 189 -13.99 3.26 -9.87
C PRO A 189 -13.07 3.31 -11.11
N SER A 190 -12.93 4.49 -11.68
CA SER A 190 -12.06 4.72 -12.84
C SER A 190 -11.38 6.09 -12.71
N PRO A 191 -10.09 6.20 -13.09
CA PRO A 191 -9.38 7.46 -13.03
C PRO A 191 -10.04 8.58 -13.87
N THR A 192 -10.66 8.21 -14.98
CA THR A 192 -11.28 9.15 -15.93
C THR A 192 -12.75 9.46 -15.64
N LYS A 193 -13.32 8.85 -14.61
CA LYS A 193 -14.72 9.02 -14.23
C LYS A 193 -14.98 10.44 -13.70
N THR A 194 -15.99 11.11 -14.24
CA THR A 194 -16.32 12.50 -13.88
C THR A 194 -17.39 12.61 -12.80
N ASP A 195 -18.15 11.53 -12.55
CA ASP A 195 -19.24 11.45 -11.59
C ASP A 195 -19.20 10.15 -10.78
N GLY A 196 -20.09 9.98 -9.80
CA GLY A 196 -20.20 8.78 -8.98
C GLY A 196 -18.98 8.51 -8.07
N PRO A 197 -19.01 7.39 -7.34
CA PRO A 197 -17.97 7.07 -6.37
C PRO A 197 -16.70 6.51 -7.04
N ASN A 198 -15.53 6.93 -6.53
CA ASN A 198 -14.22 6.37 -6.83
C ASN A 198 -13.59 5.67 -5.61
N PHE A 199 -14.21 5.76 -4.44
CA PHE A 199 -13.72 5.17 -3.20
C PHE A 199 -14.87 4.44 -2.49
N ARG A 200 -14.62 3.17 -2.13
CA ARG A 200 -15.58 2.34 -1.39
C ARG A 200 -15.86 2.91 0.02
N SER A 201 -16.97 2.55 0.61
CA SER A 201 -17.18 2.71 2.05
C SER A 201 -16.34 1.68 2.83
N VAL A 202 -15.95 1.99 4.05
CA VAL A 202 -15.18 1.11 4.95
C VAL A 202 -15.74 1.19 6.36
N VAL A 203 -15.60 0.12 7.12
CA VAL A 203 -16.12 0.01 8.50
C VAL A 203 -15.62 1.18 9.36
N PRO A 204 -16.52 1.82 10.14
CA PRO A 204 -16.16 2.85 11.11
C PRO A 204 -15.09 2.35 12.09
N ASN A 205 -14.10 3.19 12.40
CA ASN A 205 -13.03 2.82 13.32
C ASN A 205 -12.60 4.02 14.19
N ALA A 206 -11.69 3.80 15.13
CA ALA A 206 -11.24 4.83 16.08
C ALA A 206 -10.34 5.92 15.45
N SER A 207 -9.90 5.77 14.20
CA SER A 207 -9.04 6.76 13.54
C SER A 207 -9.86 7.83 12.83
N PRO A 208 -9.63 9.12 13.11
CA PRO A 208 -10.25 10.21 12.35
C PRO A 208 -9.60 10.45 10.98
N VAL A 209 -8.61 9.62 10.61
CA VAL A 209 -7.84 9.74 9.36
C VAL A 209 -8.17 8.58 8.43
N ARG A 210 -8.43 8.89 7.16
CA ARG A 210 -8.54 7.91 6.09
C ARG A 210 -7.65 8.30 4.91
N PHE A 211 -6.81 7.37 4.46
CA PHE A 211 -5.99 7.50 3.26
C PHE A 211 -6.79 7.12 2.01
N MET A 212 -6.60 7.87 0.94
CA MET A 212 -7.29 7.72 -0.34
C MET A 212 -6.29 7.58 -1.50
N PRO A 213 -6.11 6.38 -2.09
CA PRO A 213 -6.60 5.06 -1.69
C PRO A 213 -6.02 4.60 -0.33
N ALA A 214 -6.47 3.43 0.15
CA ALA A 214 -5.93 2.81 1.36
C ALA A 214 -4.38 2.81 1.35
N PHE A 215 -3.75 3.17 2.47
CA PHE A 215 -2.31 3.47 2.52
C PHE A 215 -1.43 2.31 2.02
N GLN A 216 -1.82 1.06 2.27
CA GLN A 216 -1.11 -0.11 1.78
C GLN A 216 -1.08 -0.19 0.24
N ASN A 217 -2.15 0.23 -0.43
CA ASN A 217 -2.19 0.33 -1.88
C ASN A 217 -1.23 1.43 -2.38
N VAL A 218 -1.16 2.57 -1.70
CA VAL A 218 -0.21 3.65 -2.03
C VAL A 218 1.23 3.18 -1.86
N LEU A 219 1.56 2.45 -0.78
CA LEU A 219 2.87 1.83 -0.55
C LEU A 219 3.24 0.83 -1.65
N ALA A 220 2.25 0.09 -2.17
CA ALA A 220 2.43 -0.81 -3.31
C ALA A 220 2.51 -0.08 -4.67
N GLY A 221 2.31 1.24 -4.70
CA GLY A 221 2.26 2.04 -5.94
C GLY A 221 0.95 1.89 -6.72
N GLN A 222 -0.10 1.39 -6.07
CA GLN A 222 -1.41 1.13 -6.65
C GLN A 222 -2.38 2.28 -6.32
N LEU A 223 -2.28 3.39 -7.04
CA LEU A 223 -3.22 4.51 -6.91
C LEU A 223 -4.55 4.25 -7.63
N VAL A 224 -4.60 3.20 -8.43
CA VAL A 224 -5.76 2.73 -9.19
C VAL A 224 -5.95 1.25 -8.90
N ASN A 225 -7.06 0.89 -8.31
CA ASN A 225 -7.48 -0.50 -8.10
C ASN A 225 -9.00 -0.61 -8.28
N THR A 226 -9.56 -1.81 -8.18
CA THR A 226 -10.96 -2.09 -8.50
C THR A 226 -11.94 -1.23 -7.70
N TRP A 227 -11.66 -0.97 -6.40
CA TRP A 227 -12.61 -0.35 -5.50
C TRP A 227 -12.20 1.01 -4.96
N GLU A 228 -10.96 1.45 -5.26
CA GLU A 228 -10.45 2.76 -4.88
C GLU A 228 -9.53 3.32 -5.96
N THR A 229 -9.77 4.54 -6.41
CA THR A 229 -9.02 5.13 -7.53
C THR A 229 -8.92 6.63 -7.39
N VAL A 230 -7.70 7.18 -7.52
CA VAL A 230 -7.51 8.62 -7.65
C VAL A 230 -7.99 9.11 -9.02
N SER A 231 -8.46 10.35 -9.09
CA SER A 231 -8.93 10.91 -10.35
C SER A 231 -7.77 11.42 -11.22
N SER A 232 -7.79 11.08 -12.49
CA SER A 232 -6.91 11.65 -13.52
C SER A 232 -7.51 12.85 -14.26
N VAL A 233 -8.75 13.19 -13.92
CA VAL A 233 -9.49 14.31 -14.51
C VAL A 233 -9.95 15.28 -13.43
N PRO A 234 -10.10 16.59 -13.75
CA PRO A 234 -10.67 17.55 -12.82
C PRO A 234 -12.10 17.19 -12.44
N ARG A 235 -12.39 17.14 -11.14
CA ARG A 235 -13.74 16.92 -10.62
C ARG A 235 -13.85 17.32 -9.13
N ASN A 236 -15.07 17.45 -8.65
CA ASN A 236 -15.36 17.58 -7.22
C ASN A 236 -15.68 16.23 -6.61
N LEU A 237 -14.96 15.87 -5.56
CA LEU A 237 -15.22 14.70 -4.73
C LEU A 237 -15.93 15.18 -3.45
N ALA A 238 -17.20 14.80 -3.30
CA ALA A 238 -17.96 15.08 -2.09
C ALA A 238 -17.68 13.99 -1.06
N PHE A 239 -17.19 14.37 0.11
CA PHE A 239 -16.97 13.46 1.23
C PHE A 239 -17.79 13.86 2.45
N SER A 240 -18.07 12.90 3.30
CA SER A 240 -18.60 13.13 4.65
C SER A 240 -17.78 12.41 5.68
N LEU A 241 -17.60 13.04 6.83
CA LEU A 241 -17.11 12.41 8.06
C LEU A 241 -18.31 12.20 8.98
N THR A 242 -18.74 10.95 9.15
CA THR A 242 -19.74 10.56 10.13
C THR A 242 -19.06 10.06 11.39
N VAL A 243 -19.41 10.62 12.54
CA VAL A 243 -18.91 10.23 13.86
C VAL A 243 -20.04 9.65 14.67
N ARG A 244 -19.78 8.53 15.32
CA ARG A 244 -20.71 7.81 16.21
C ARG A 244 -20.13 7.78 17.62
N ASP A 245 -20.96 8.04 18.63
CA ASP A 245 -20.54 8.00 20.04
C ASP A 245 -20.64 6.61 20.66
N ASN A 246 -21.32 5.67 19.97
CA ASN A 246 -21.48 4.27 20.37
C ASN A 246 -22.09 4.07 21.78
N VAL A 247 -22.88 5.02 22.27
CA VAL A 247 -23.56 4.92 23.56
C VAL A 247 -24.70 3.91 23.47
N LEU A 248 -24.64 2.88 24.28
CA LEU A 248 -25.66 1.82 24.30
C LEU A 248 -27.05 2.37 24.68
N GLY A 249 -28.04 2.07 23.84
CA GLY A 249 -29.45 2.46 24.06
C GLY A 249 -29.77 3.93 23.83
N GLY A 250 -28.82 4.73 23.32
CA GLY A 250 -29.06 6.16 23.04
C GLY A 250 -27.95 6.80 22.22
N GLY A 251 -27.25 6.00 21.40
CA GLY A 251 -26.14 6.48 20.57
C GLY A 251 -26.54 7.59 19.62
N GLN A 252 -25.66 8.56 19.45
CA GLN A 252 -25.84 9.71 18.58
C GLN A 252 -24.81 9.69 17.44
N THR A 253 -25.22 10.22 16.30
CA THR A 253 -24.33 10.47 15.16
C THR A 253 -24.34 11.94 14.80
N ASN A 254 -23.20 12.43 14.32
CA ASN A 254 -23.13 13.72 13.65
C ASN A 254 -22.19 13.61 12.45
N THR A 255 -22.47 14.41 11.41
CA THR A 255 -21.75 14.34 10.15
C THR A 255 -21.31 15.72 9.67
N ARG A 256 -20.08 15.80 9.18
CA ARG A 256 -19.54 16.97 8.48
C ARG A 256 -19.29 16.63 7.02
N ALA A 257 -19.99 17.27 6.11
CA ALA A 257 -19.73 17.18 4.67
C ALA A 257 -18.64 18.17 4.24
N ILE A 258 -17.78 17.74 3.31
CA ILE A 258 -16.71 18.54 2.70
C ILE A 258 -16.62 18.26 1.19
N THR A 259 -15.91 19.12 0.48
CA THR A 259 -15.56 18.90 -0.93
C THR A 259 -14.04 18.89 -1.09
N VAL A 260 -13.51 17.89 -1.77
CA VAL A 260 -12.14 17.85 -2.28
C VAL A 260 -12.20 18.13 -3.78
N GLN A 261 -11.63 19.25 -4.22
CA GLN A 261 -11.57 19.61 -5.62
C GLN A 261 -10.30 19.08 -6.25
N VAL A 262 -10.44 18.22 -7.24
CA VAL A 262 -9.31 17.72 -8.05
C VAL A 262 -9.11 18.64 -9.24
N VAL A 263 -7.88 19.12 -9.46
CA VAL A 263 -7.51 20.02 -10.54
C VAL A 263 -6.33 19.48 -11.35
N ASN A 264 -6.30 19.80 -12.64
CA ASN A 264 -5.17 19.47 -13.52
C ASN A 264 -4.43 20.75 -13.91
N ILE A 265 -3.33 21.03 -13.22
CA ILE A 265 -2.47 22.17 -13.50
C ILE A 265 -1.17 21.68 -14.17
N SER A 266 -0.49 20.70 -13.58
CA SER A 266 0.86 20.29 -13.98
C SER A 266 1.13 18.81 -13.65
N GLY A 267 0.09 17.98 -13.71
CA GLY A 267 0.18 16.54 -13.41
C GLY A 267 0.05 16.18 -11.94
N ALA A 268 0.61 15.05 -11.55
CA ALA A 268 0.56 14.50 -10.22
C ALA A 268 1.61 15.11 -9.29
N PHE A 269 1.32 15.19 -7.99
CA PHE A 269 2.33 15.40 -6.96
C PHE A 269 2.95 14.05 -6.61
N GLU A 270 4.20 13.83 -7.01
CA GLU A 270 4.86 12.53 -6.89
C GLU A 270 6.38 12.67 -6.80
N PHE A 271 7.06 11.67 -6.25
CA PHE A 271 8.52 11.59 -6.30
C PHE A 271 9.00 11.41 -7.74
N THR A 272 9.99 12.22 -8.14
CA THR A 272 10.77 12.03 -9.38
C THR A 272 12.12 11.38 -9.08
N SER A 273 12.63 11.50 -7.82
CA SER A 273 13.76 10.72 -7.31
C SER A 273 13.64 10.55 -5.78
N PRO A 274 13.69 9.30 -5.26
CA PRO A 274 13.75 8.03 -6.00
C PRO A 274 12.37 7.65 -6.58
N ASN A 275 12.32 7.29 -7.86
CA ASN A 275 11.12 6.80 -8.54
C ASN A 275 11.19 5.30 -8.90
N THR A 276 12.31 4.67 -8.58
CA THR A 276 12.54 3.22 -8.63
C THR A 276 13.02 2.72 -7.26
N ASN A 277 13.09 1.41 -7.08
CA ASN A 277 13.78 0.84 -5.93
C ASN A 277 15.28 1.17 -6.03
N VAL A 278 15.87 1.64 -4.93
CA VAL A 278 17.26 2.05 -4.87
C VAL A 278 17.95 1.49 -3.63
N SER A 279 19.27 1.39 -3.68
CA SER A 279 20.11 1.09 -2.53
C SER A 279 21.00 2.28 -2.22
N TRP A 280 21.01 2.74 -0.96
CA TRP A 280 21.79 3.88 -0.51
C TRP A 280 22.66 3.52 0.69
N GLN A 281 23.80 4.17 0.78
CA GLN A 281 24.70 3.98 1.92
C GLN A 281 24.16 4.62 3.19
N LEU A 282 24.51 4.03 4.34
CA LEU A 282 24.16 4.58 5.65
C LEU A 282 24.79 5.97 5.82
N GLY A 283 24.01 6.88 6.40
CA GLY A 283 24.48 8.25 6.66
C GLY A 283 24.77 9.08 5.40
N SER A 284 24.52 8.55 4.19
CA SER A 284 24.77 9.27 2.95
C SER A 284 23.81 10.44 2.77
N THR A 285 24.29 11.51 2.14
CA THR A 285 23.45 12.62 1.73
C THR A 285 22.84 12.33 0.36
N GLN A 286 21.51 12.40 0.28
CA GLN A 286 20.74 12.16 -0.94
C GLN A 286 19.92 13.37 -1.31
N THR A 287 19.80 13.67 -2.60
CA THR A 287 18.89 14.70 -3.09
C THR A 287 17.58 14.06 -3.53
N LEU A 288 16.52 14.33 -2.80
CA LEU A 288 15.17 13.94 -3.16
C LEU A 288 14.61 14.96 -4.15
N THR A 289 13.87 14.49 -5.15
CA THR A 289 13.15 15.38 -6.06
C THR A 289 11.69 14.92 -6.24
N TRP A 290 10.80 15.88 -6.47
CA TRP A 290 9.37 15.62 -6.72
C TRP A 290 8.78 16.62 -7.72
N ASN A 291 7.70 16.20 -8.36
CA ASN A 291 6.89 17.11 -9.15
C ASN A 291 6.01 17.95 -8.21
N VAL A 292 6.21 19.25 -8.21
CA VAL A 292 5.41 20.21 -7.41
C VAL A 292 3.95 20.27 -7.88
N ALA A 293 3.66 19.87 -9.13
CA ALA A 293 2.32 19.82 -9.72
C ALA A 293 1.53 21.13 -9.64
N GLY A 294 2.21 22.29 -9.59
CA GLY A 294 1.59 23.61 -9.47
C GLY A 294 0.93 23.88 -8.11
N THR A 295 1.26 23.09 -7.08
CA THR A 295 0.60 23.12 -5.76
C THR A 295 0.94 24.33 -4.91
N THR A 296 1.98 25.11 -5.24
CA THR A 296 2.34 26.35 -4.55
C THR A 296 1.41 27.52 -4.86
N ALA A 297 0.52 27.36 -5.83
CA ALA A 297 -0.46 28.36 -6.29
C ALA A 297 -1.82 27.69 -6.54
N ASN A 298 -2.66 28.31 -7.40
CA ASN A 298 -3.90 27.74 -7.95
C ASN A 298 -4.94 27.33 -6.89
N GLY A 299 -4.96 28.03 -5.76
CA GLY A 299 -5.87 27.76 -4.64
C GLY A 299 -5.41 26.65 -3.69
N MET A 300 -4.41 25.84 -4.06
CA MET A 300 -3.75 24.87 -3.17
C MET A 300 -2.80 25.57 -2.19
N ASN A 301 -2.04 26.54 -2.69
CA ASN A 301 -1.18 27.46 -1.93
C ASN A 301 -0.27 26.76 -0.90
N THR A 302 0.21 25.56 -1.25
CA THR A 302 1.07 24.72 -0.41
C THR A 302 2.51 25.17 -0.58
N ALA A 303 2.95 26.13 0.21
CA ALA A 303 4.30 26.68 0.14
C ALA A 303 5.38 25.72 0.67
N ASN A 304 5.03 24.87 1.62
CA ASN A 304 5.95 23.97 2.30
C ASN A 304 5.42 22.53 2.34
N VAL A 305 6.35 21.59 2.52
CA VAL A 305 6.09 20.17 2.73
C VAL A 305 6.87 19.65 3.93
N ASN A 306 6.42 18.55 4.51
CA ASN A 306 7.20 17.73 5.43
C ASN A 306 7.73 16.53 4.68
N ILE A 307 8.96 16.12 4.97
CA ILE A 307 9.54 14.86 4.50
C ILE A 307 9.69 13.94 5.70
N LEU A 308 9.04 12.79 5.62
CA LEU A 308 9.06 11.78 6.65
C LEU A 308 9.77 10.54 6.14
N ILE A 309 10.30 9.75 7.06
CA ILE A 309 10.99 8.50 6.78
C ILE A 309 10.41 7.37 7.62
N SER A 310 10.31 6.22 7.01
CA SER A 310 10.00 4.93 7.63
C SER A 310 11.15 3.97 7.37
N THR A 311 11.54 3.20 8.37
CA THR A 311 12.52 2.11 8.25
C THR A 311 11.91 0.72 8.43
N ASP A 312 10.58 0.65 8.53
CA ASP A 312 9.77 -0.54 8.78
C ASP A 312 8.72 -0.82 7.69
N GLY A 313 9.02 -0.40 6.45
CA GLY A 313 8.16 -0.65 5.28
C GLY A 313 6.96 0.27 5.17
N GLY A 314 6.89 1.35 5.94
CA GLY A 314 5.76 2.29 5.93
C GLY A 314 4.75 2.05 7.06
N THR A 315 5.11 1.24 8.06
CA THR A 315 4.24 1.02 9.24
C THR A 315 4.25 2.22 10.16
N THR A 316 5.45 2.78 10.43
CA THR A 316 5.61 4.02 11.20
C THR A 316 6.46 5.03 10.43
N PHE A 317 6.17 6.32 10.61
CA PHE A 317 6.93 7.41 10.00
C PHE A 317 7.41 8.39 11.06
N THR A 318 8.66 8.84 10.90
CA THR A 318 9.25 9.92 11.69
C THR A 318 9.62 11.08 10.77
N THR A 319 9.57 12.30 11.30
CA THR A 319 9.92 13.48 10.50
C THR A 319 11.43 13.51 10.24
N LEU A 320 11.81 13.51 8.97
CA LEU A 320 13.19 13.67 8.51
C LEU A 320 13.52 15.16 8.29
N VAL A 321 12.63 15.89 7.61
CA VAL A 321 12.72 17.34 7.40
C VAL A 321 11.34 17.96 7.56
N ALA A 322 11.19 18.91 8.47
CA ALA A 322 9.94 19.60 8.70
C ALA A 322 9.89 20.93 7.93
N ASN A 323 8.73 21.23 7.36
CA ASN A 323 8.38 22.55 6.82
C ASN A 323 9.41 23.11 5.81
N THR A 324 9.93 22.24 4.92
CA THR A 324 10.84 22.64 3.83
C THR A 324 10.06 23.26 2.66
N PRO A 325 10.66 24.17 1.86
CA PRO A 325 10.00 24.72 0.68
C PRO A 325 9.49 23.63 -0.27
N ASN A 326 8.31 23.83 -0.82
CA ASN A 326 7.73 22.96 -1.85
C ASN A 326 8.23 23.41 -3.25
N ASP A 327 9.54 23.34 -3.46
CA ASP A 327 10.23 23.79 -4.69
C ASP A 327 10.66 22.63 -5.61
N GLY A 328 10.36 21.39 -5.21
CA GLY A 328 10.65 20.19 -6.01
C GLY A 328 11.97 19.51 -5.67
N SER A 329 12.74 19.97 -4.68
CA SER A 329 14.02 19.36 -4.33
C SER A 329 14.40 19.58 -2.85
N GLN A 330 14.97 18.55 -2.22
CA GLN A 330 15.52 18.64 -0.86
C GLN A 330 16.67 17.67 -0.69
N SER A 331 17.80 18.16 -0.18
CA SER A 331 18.90 17.32 0.26
C SER A 331 18.65 16.82 1.68
N VAL A 332 18.80 15.52 1.90
CA VAL A 332 18.57 14.86 3.20
C VAL A 332 19.72 13.92 3.55
N THR A 333 20.01 13.77 4.83
CA THR A 333 20.95 12.74 5.32
C THR A 333 20.17 11.51 5.74
N MET A 334 20.52 10.36 5.18
CA MET A 334 19.88 9.09 5.48
C MET A 334 20.31 8.56 6.85
N PRO A 335 19.47 7.75 7.55
CA PRO A 335 19.82 7.14 8.82
C PRO A 335 21.05 6.23 8.75
N SER A 336 21.72 6.05 9.90
CA SER A 336 22.83 5.11 10.05
C SER A 336 22.37 3.68 10.42
N THR A 337 21.08 3.42 10.47
CA THR A 337 20.51 2.09 10.76
C THR A 337 20.20 1.36 9.47
N PRO A 338 20.75 0.16 9.23
CA PRO A 338 20.49 -0.58 8.01
C PRO A 338 19.06 -1.10 7.98
N THR A 339 18.42 -1.02 6.81
CA THR A 339 17.10 -1.60 6.56
C THR A 339 16.90 -1.89 5.08
N GLN A 340 16.18 -2.97 4.77
CA GLN A 340 15.77 -3.29 3.40
C GLN A 340 14.41 -2.67 3.03
N ASN A 341 13.71 -2.05 3.98
CA ASN A 341 12.34 -1.60 3.85
C ASN A 341 12.18 -0.12 4.24
N CYS A 342 13.04 0.75 3.71
CA CYS A 342 12.91 2.19 3.92
C CYS A 342 11.93 2.79 2.93
N ARG A 343 11.08 3.72 3.42
CA ARG A 343 10.17 4.53 2.61
C ARG A 343 10.30 6.00 3.00
N LEU A 344 10.19 6.87 2.01
CA LEU A 344 10.04 8.30 2.22
C LEU A 344 8.61 8.71 1.90
N LEU A 345 8.09 9.66 2.65
CA LEU A 345 6.79 10.26 2.42
C LEU A 345 6.96 11.78 2.40
N ILE A 346 6.46 12.43 1.35
CA ILE A 346 6.32 13.90 1.29
C ILE A 346 4.86 14.23 1.51
N GLU A 347 4.54 15.02 2.54
CA GLU A 347 3.19 15.48 2.80
C GLU A 347 3.09 17.01 2.76
N ALA A 348 2.00 17.50 2.22
CA ALA A 348 1.69 18.91 2.15
C ALA A 348 1.49 19.53 3.54
N VAL A 349 2.09 20.69 3.79
CA VAL A 349 1.78 21.50 4.98
C VAL A 349 0.57 22.38 4.67
N GLY A 350 -0.49 22.22 5.47
CA GLY A 350 -1.74 22.96 5.28
C GLY A 350 -2.66 22.44 4.16
N ASN A 351 -2.34 21.28 3.57
CA ASN A 351 -3.19 20.58 2.59
C ASN A 351 -3.19 19.08 2.89
N ILE A 352 -3.90 18.28 2.08
CA ILE A 352 -4.18 16.87 2.37
C ILE A 352 -3.45 15.88 1.45
N PHE A 353 -2.80 16.33 0.38
CA PHE A 353 -2.11 15.46 -0.56
C PHE A 353 -0.72 15.05 -0.06
N TYR A 354 -0.28 13.90 -0.53
CA TYR A 354 1.04 13.35 -0.21
C TYR A 354 1.54 12.42 -1.32
N ALA A 355 2.83 12.09 -1.27
CA ALA A 355 3.46 11.10 -2.13
C ALA A 355 4.36 10.18 -1.32
N VAL A 356 4.48 8.92 -1.75
CA VAL A 356 5.37 7.91 -1.13
C VAL A 356 6.40 7.44 -2.16
N SER A 357 7.66 7.31 -1.73
CA SER A 357 8.73 6.80 -2.57
C SER A 357 8.58 5.31 -2.89
N LYS A 358 9.30 4.83 -3.89
CA LYS A 358 9.60 3.41 -4.04
C LYS A 358 10.44 2.91 -2.86
N ASN A 359 10.65 1.61 -2.77
CA ASN A 359 11.43 1.04 -1.68
C ASN A 359 12.90 1.49 -1.77
N ILE A 360 13.47 1.83 -0.62
CA ILE A 360 14.87 2.20 -0.45
C ILE A 360 15.50 1.17 0.47
N THR A 361 16.62 0.63 0.06
CA THR A 361 17.43 -0.24 0.89
C THR A 361 18.59 0.58 1.43
N LEU A 362 18.81 0.60 2.74
CA LEU A 362 19.87 1.37 3.38
C LEU A 362 20.94 0.44 3.94
N GLY A 363 22.20 0.66 3.57
CA GLY A 363 23.33 -0.09 4.07
C GLY A 363 23.40 -1.55 3.59
N PHE A 364 22.74 -1.84 2.48
CA PHE A 364 22.82 -3.13 1.82
C PHE A 364 23.20 -2.93 0.35
N ASP A 365 24.12 -3.71 -0.14
CA ASP A 365 24.39 -3.85 -1.57
C ASP A 365 23.34 -4.80 -2.16
N CYS A 366 22.42 -4.24 -2.92
CA CYS A 366 21.38 -4.99 -3.61
C CYS A 366 21.70 -5.11 -5.08
N ASN A 367 21.88 -6.32 -5.55
CA ASN A 367 22.12 -6.58 -6.96
C ASN A 367 20.80 -6.96 -7.65
N VAL A 368 19.98 -5.93 -7.89
CA VAL A 368 18.63 -6.04 -8.48
C VAL A 368 18.53 -5.15 -9.70
N ALA A 369 18.02 -5.67 -10.79
CA ALA A 369 17.70 -4.88 -11.98
C ALA A 369 16.43 -5.37 -12.66
N SER A 370 15.68 -4.42 -13.23
CA SER A 370 14.46 -4.69 -14.00
C SER A 370 14.30 -3.69 -15.13
N GLU A 371 13.53 -4.07 -16.15
CA GLU A 371 13.12 -3.18 -17.23
C GLU A 371 11.65 -3.38 -17.60
N SER A 372 11.05 -2.36 -18.18
CA SER A 372 9.66 -2.37 -18.69
C SER A 372 9.65 -2.01 -20.18
N PRO A 373 10.06 -2.96 -21.06
CA PRO A 373 10.35 -2.66 -22.45
C PRO A 373 9.11 -2.48 -23.33
N GLY A 374 7.94 -2.98 -22.94
CA GLY A 374 6.74 -2.99 -23.78
C GLY A 374 6.92 -3.77 -25.10
N THR A 375 7.86 -4.73 -25.14
CA THR A 375 8.24 -5.43 -26.38
C THR A 375 7.17 -6.45 -26.77
N ALA A 376 6.68 -6.39 -28.03
CA ALA A 376 5.76 -7.37 -28.57
C ALA A 376 6.39 -8.77 -28.60
N ILE A 377 5.59 -9.77 -28.25
CA ILE A 377 5.93 -11.19 -28.43
C ILE A 377 5.39 -11.60 -29.79
N PRO A 378 6.28 -11.97 -30.76
CA PRO A 378 5.83 -12.43 -32.06
C PRO A 378 5.00 -13.71 -31.96
N ASP A 379 3.85 -13.72 -32.62
CA ASP A 379 2.89 -14.82 -32.69
C ASP A 379 3.54 -16.10 -33.25
N GLY A 380 3.10 -17.26 -32.78
CA GLY A 380 3.50 -18.55 -33.28
C GLY A 380 3.12 -18.75 -34.74
N LEU A 381 3.85 -19.56 -35.47
CA LEU A 381 3.60 -19.78 -36.91
C LEU A 381 2.44 -20.75 -37.14
N ALA A 382 2.32 -21.76 -36.27
CA ALA A 382 1.28 -22.78 -36.27
C ALA A 382 1.31 -23.53 -34.93
N ALA A 383 0.40 -24.49 -34.73
CA ALA A 383 0.43 -25.36 -33.54
C ALA A 383 1.81 -26.01 -33.33
N ASN A 384 2.41 -25.80 -32.17
CA ASN A 384 3.75 -26.24 -31.78
C ASN A 384 4.91 -25.72 -32.67
N SER A 385 4.69 -24.63 -33.39
CA SER A 385 5.70 -24.00 -34.23
C SER A 385 5.99 -22.57 -33.70
N PRO A 386 7.17 -22.35 -33.11
CA PRO A 386 7.43 -21.08 -32.45
C PRO A 386 7.53 -19.92 -33.42
N GLY A 387 7.01 -18.79 -33.00
CA GLY A 387 7.31 -17.50 -33.61
C GLY A 387 8.76 -17.06 -33.37
N ALA A 388 9.13 -15.92 -33.95
CA ALA A 388 10.44 -15.33 -33.69
C ALA A 388 10.59 -15.00 -32.18
N ALA A 389 11.79 -15.22 -31.64
CA ALA A 389 12.04 -14.94 -30.23
C ALA A 389 12.02 -13.46 -29.91
N ALA A 390 11.26 -13.04 -28.92
CA ALA A 390 11.43 -11.75 -28.27
C ALA A 390 12.58 -11.87 -27.25
N VAL A 391 13.66 -11.12 -27.48
CA VAL A 391 14.88 -11.18 -26.67
C VAL A 391 15.10 -9.86 -25.95
N ARG A 392 15.36 -9.93 -24.65
CA ARG A 392 15.68 -8.77 -23.80
C ARG A 392 16.91 -9.06 -22.95
N THR A 393 17.65 -8.00 -22.60
CA THR A 393 18.90 -8.16 -21.83
C THR A 393 18.98 -7.14 -20.70
N ILE A 394 19.51 -7.60 -19.54
CA ILE A 394 19.90 -6.74 -18.43
C ILE A 394 21.38 -6.97 -18.16
N ASN A 395 22.15 -5.89 -18.05
CA ASN A 395 23.56 -5.96 -17.69
C ASN A 395 23.73 -5.64 -16.20
N PHE A 396 24.38 -6.55 -15.47
CA PHE A 396 24.77 -6.35 -14.07
C PHE A 396 26.26 -5.99 -14.01
N PRO A 397 26.62 -4.77 -13.60
CA PRO A 397 28.02 -4.36 -13.52
C PRO A 397 28.74 -4.96 -12.31
N ASN A 398 28.03 -5.16 -11.21
CA ASN A 398 28.58 -5.63 -9.94
C ASN A 398 28.54 -7.15 -9.87
N ASN A 399 29.56 -7.74 -9.23
CA ASN A 399 29.66 -9.17 -9.04
C ASN A 399 29.30 -9.58 -7.61
N VAL A 400 28.28 -10.42 -7.47
CA VAL A 400 28.01 -11.19 -6.24
C VAL A 400 27.93 -12.66 -6.60
N THR A 401 28.35 -13.53 -5.69
CA THR A 401 28.14 -14.97 -5.85
C THR A 401 26.66 -15.27 -5.65
N ILE A 402 26.03 -15.87 -6.66
CA ILE A 402 24.61 -16.19 -6.62
C ILE A 402 24.37 -17.33 -5.62
N ASN A 403 23.57 -17.09 -4.60
CA ASN A 403 23.19 -18.11 -3.61
C ASN A 403 21.68 -18.32 -3.53
N ASN A 404 20.91 -17.28 -3.81
CA ASN A 404 19.45 -17.31 -3.83
C ASN A 404 18.96 -16.15 -4.68
N MET A 405 18.38 -16.46 -5.82
CA MET A 405 17.90 -15.43 -6.73
C MET A 405 16.41 -15.57 -7.00
N LYS A 406 15.81 -14.48 -7.44
CA LYS A 406 14.45 -14.44 -7.95
C LYS A 406 14.48 -13.84 -9.36
N ALA A 407 13.49 -14.21 -10.17
CA ALA A 407 13.26 -13.57 -11.46
C ALA A 407 11.80 -13.14 -11.55
N THR A 408 11.55 -11.92 -12.01
CA THR A 408 10.18 -11.41 -12.23
C THR A 408 9.86 -11.41 -13.71
N PHE A 409 8.61 -11.71 -14.04
CA PHE A 409 8.13 -11.64 -15.42
C PHE A 409 6.67 -11.23 -15.46
N ASN A 410 6.38 -10.19 -16.26
CA ASN A 410 5.03 -9.69 -16.48
C ASN A 410 4.76 -9.60 -17.99
N THR A 411 3.66 -10.21 -18.44
CA THR A 411 3.21 -10.16 -19.82
C THR A 411 1.70 -10.00 -19.89
N SER A 412 1.24 -9.29 -20.92
CA SER A 412 -0.17 -9.12 -21.27
C SER A 412 -0.69 -10.17 -22.27
N HIS A 413 0.01 -11.29 -22.48
CA HIS A 413 -0.31 -12.29 -23.49
C HIS A 413 -1.70 -12.90 -23.30
N THR A 414 -2.45 -13.07 -24.39
CA THR A 414 -3.83 -13.58 -24.35
C THR A 414 -3.91 -15.06 -24.00
N TRP A 415 -2.84 -15.84 -24.25
CA TRP A 415 -2.76 -17.27 -23.90
C TRP A 415 -1.38 -17.65 -23.38
N ILE A 416 -1.20 -17.65 -22.06
CA ILE A 416 0.11 -17.92 -21.44
C ILE A 416 0.55 -19.40 -21.52
N GLY A 417 -0.39 -20.29 -21.84
CA GLY A 417 -0.11 -21.73 -22.08
C GLY A 417 0.69 -22.01 -23.36
N ASP A 418 0.85 -21.03 -24.24
CA ASP A 418 1.63 -21.17 -25.47
C ASP A 418 3.05 -20.59 -25.33
N LEU A 419 3.31 -19.89 -24.24
CA LEU A 419 4.60 -19.25 -24.01
C LEU A 419 5.67 -20.20 -23.48
N VAL A 420 6.88 -20.02 -24.01
CA VAL A 420 8.13 -20.52 -23.42
C VAL A 420 8.99 -19.32 -23.04
N VAL A 421 9.34 -19.22 -21.77
CA VAL A 421 10.17 -18.16 -21.21
C VAL A 421 11.46 -18.76 -20.67
N LYS A 422 12.60 -18.28 -21.16
CA LYS A 422 13.92 -18.75 -20.78
C LYS A 422 14.76 -17.64 -20.21
N LEU A 423 15.56 -17.98 -19.20
CA LEU A 423 16.57 -17.10 -18.62
C LEU A 423 17.96 -17.69 -18.86
N LYS A 424 18.86 -16.86 -19.41
CA LYS A 424 20.23 -17.25 -19.73
C LYS A 424 21.23 -16.40 -18.97
N HIS A 425 22.14 -17.07 -18.29
CA HIS A 425 23.29 -16.50 -17.59
C HIS A 425 24.37 -16.03 -18.56
N PRO A 426 25.25 -15.07 -18.21
CA PRO A 426 26.37 -14.63 -19.04
C PRO A 426 27.34 -15.74 -19.48
N ASP A 427 27.50 -16.81 -18.67
CA ASP A 427 28.35 -17.97 -19.03
C ASP A 427 27.71 -18.92 -20.06
N GLY A 428 26.48 -18.67 -20.47
CA GLY A 428 25.75 -19.48 -21.44
C GLY A 428 24.78 -20.49 -20.83
N THR A 429 24.77 -20.70 -19.51
CA THR A 429 23.78 -21.56 -18.84
C THR A 429 22.37 -20.99 -19.02
N GLU A 430 21.42 -21.81 -19.48
CA GLU A 430 20.05 -21.41 -19.76
C GLU A 430 19.05 -22.34 -19.06
N ILE A 431 17.99 -21.78 -18.51
CA ILE A 431 16.88 -22.51 -17.88
C ILE A 431 15.53 -22.04 -18.41
N ASN A 432 14.52 -22.89 -18.33
CA ASN A 432 13.13 -22.53 -18.57
C ASN A 432 12.49 -22.03 -17.26
N LEU A 433 12.08 -20.77 -17.24
CA LEU A 433 11.24 -20.22 -16.18
C LEU A 433 9.79 -20.67 -16.37
N TRP A 434 9.32 -20.64 -17.61
CA TRP A 434 7.96 -21.02 -18.00
C TRP A 434 8.04 -21.85 -19.27
N ASN A 435 7.27 -22.93 -19.35
CA ASN A 435 7.25 -23.80 -20.52
C ASN A 435 5.84 -24.32 -20.76
N ARG A 436 5.02 -23.52 -21.44
CA ARG A 436 3.65 -23.84 -21.80
C ARG A 436 2.82 -24.33 -20.60
N THR A 437 3.07 -23.72 -19.46
CA THR A 437 2.36 -23.99 -18.20
C THR A 437 1.02 -23.26 -18.23
N CYS A 438 0.01 -23.76 -17.50
CA CYS A 438 -1.34 -23.18 -17.48
C CYS A 438 -2.02 -23.19 -18.86
N ASN A 439 -1.95 -24.30 -19.56
CA ASN A 439 -2.66 -24.51 -20.82
C ASN A 439 -4.16 -24.74 -20.59
N ASN A 440 -4.84 -23.68 -20.14
CA ASN A 440 -6.27 -23.62 -19.85
C ASN A 440 -6.86 -22.45 -20.64
N PRO A 441 -8.06 -22.60 -21.25
CA PRO A 441 -8.68 -21.54 -22.06
C PRO A 441 -8.88 -20.19 -21.36
N GLN A 442 -8.81 -20.11 -20.04
CA GLN A 442 -8.99 -18.88 -19.28
C GLN A 442 -7.69 -18.24 -18.76
N SER A 443 -6.53 -18.81 -19.06
CA SER A 443 -5.24 -18.32 -18.55
C SER A 443 -4.64 -17.28 -19.48
N SER A 444 -4.86 -15.99 -19.20
CA SER A 444 -4.28 -14.87 -19.94
C SER A 444 -3.54 -13.94 -18.96
N GLY A 445 -2.41 -13.39 -19.41
CA GLY A 445 -1.56 -12.52 -18.58
C GLY A 445 -0.78 -13.29 -17.49
N LEU A 446 0.44 -12.87 -17.28
CA LEU A 446 1.33 -13.42 -16.28
C LEU A 446 2.02 -12.28 -15.55
N ASN A 447 1.89 -12.22 -14.22
CA ASN A 447 2.60 -11.26 -13.38
C ASN A 447 3.13 -12.00 -12.16
N VAL A 448 4.29 -12.64 -12.31
CA VAL A 448 4.84 -13.57 -11.32
C VAL A 448 6.27 -13.24 -10.92
N THR A 449 6.61 -13.67 -9.72
CA THR A 449 7.99 -13.80 -9.25
C THR A 449 8.34 -15.28 -9.20
N PHE A 450 9.33 -15.71 -9.97
CA PHE A 450 9.88 -17.05 -9.90
C PHE A 450 10.86 -17.15 -8.73
N GLN A 451 10.65 -18.14 -7.88
CA GLN A 451 11.50 -18.46 -6.74
C GLN A 451 11.46 -19.96 -6.46
N ASP A 452 12.62 -20.57 -6.26
CA ASP A 452 12.72 -21.99 -5.93
C ASP A 452 11.98 -22.30 -4.62
N GLY A 453 11.32 -23.45 -4.57
CA GLY A 453 10.57 -23.89 -3.40
C GLY A 453 9.19 -23.24 -3.22
N SER A 454 8.80 -22.33 -4.10
CA SER A 454 7.47 -21.73 -4.09
C SER A 454 6.41 -22.71 -4.63
N PRO A 455 5.11 -22.45 -4.39
CA PRO A 455 4.02 -23.25 -4.97
C PRO A 455 4.03 -23.22 -6.50
N ALA A 456 3.39 -24.21 -7.12
CA ALA A 456 3.10 -24.19 -8.54
C ALA A 456 2.21 -22.99 -8.92
N PRO A 457 2.29 -22.49 -10.17
CA PRO A 457 1.44 -21.37 -10.63
C PRO A 457 -0.07 -21.66 -10.46
N PRO A 458 -0.86 -20.70 -9.95
CA PRO A 458 -2.30 -20.89 -9.69
C PRO A 458 -3.17 -20.88 -10.95
N CYS A 459 -2.60 -20.63 -12.14
CA CYS A 459 -3.29 -20.64 -13.44
C CYS A 459 -4.57 -19.77 -13.49
N GLY A 460 -4.46 -18.51 -13.11
CA GLY A 460 -5.52 -17.50 -13.18
C GLY A 460 -5.40 -16.56 -14.40
N SER A 461 -6.30 -15.60 -14.49
CA SER A 461 -6.29 -14.52 -15.50
C SER A 461 -6.38 -13.15 -14.83
N PRO A 462 -5.21 -12.45 -14.58
CA PRO A 462 -3.85 -12.94 -14.81
C PRO A 462 -3.39 -13.97 -13.77
N THR A 463 -2.40 -14.82 -14.14
CA THR A 463 -1.66 -15.64 -13.19
C THR A 463 -0.71 -14.75 -12.41
N THR A 464 -0.81 -14.73 -11.08
CA THR A 464 -0.05 -13.81 -10.22
C THR A 464 0.59 -14.51 -9.03
N GLY A 465 1.55 -13.86 -8.38
CA GLY A 465 2.16 -14.30 -7.13
C GLY A 465 3.60 -14.81 -7.27
N THR A 466 4.12 -15.37 -6.17
CA THR A 466 5.43 -16.03 -6.17
C THR A 466 5.24 -17.52 -6.44
N VAL A 467 5.88 -18.00 -7.50
CA VAL A 467 5.68 -19.35 -8.05
C VAL A 467 7.00 -20.05 -8.32
N SER A 468 7.00 -21.38 -8.34
CA SER A 468 8.18 -22.12 -8.75
C SER A 468 8.39 -22.04 -10.28
N PRO A 469 9.65 -21.86 -10.75
CA PRO A 469 9.96 -21.99 -12.17
C PRO A 469 9.91 -23.46 -12.61
N VAL A 470 9.82 -23.69 -13.93
CA VAL A 470 9.86 -25.04 -14.50
C VAL A 470 11.21 -25.72 -14.25
N GLN A 471 12.30 -24.98 -14.37
CA GLN A 471 13.64 -25.41 -13.99
C GLN A 471 14.18 -24.48 -12.90
N ALA A 472 14.79 -25.07 -11.88
CA ALA A 472 15.19 -24.34 -10.69
C ALA A 472 16.23 -23.26 -10.98
N LEU A 473 16.03 -22.08 -10.37
CA LEU A 473 16.98 -20.95 -10.39
C LEU A 473 18.31 -21.31 -9.72
N SER A 474 18.32 -22.29 -8.81
CA SER A 474 19.54 -22.81 -8.18
C SER A 474 20.56 -23.39 -9.15
N ALA A 475 20.21 -23.61 -10.43
CA ALA A 475 21.16 -23.90 -11.50
C ALA A 475 22.22 -22.81 -11.69
N PHE A 476 21.94 -21.60 -11.20
CA PHE A 476 22.88 -20.47 -11.22
C PHE A 476 23.67 -20.31 -9.93
N ASN A 477 23.38 -21.04 -8.86
CA ASN A 477 24.07 -20.92 -7.58
C ASN A 477 25.57 -21.18 -7.72
N GLY A 478 26.38 -20.39 -7.00
CA GLY A 478 27.82 -20.43 -7.05
C GLY A 478 28.45 -19.68 -8.23
N LYS A 479 27.64 -19.23 -9.19
CA LYS A 479 28.13 -18.45 -10.34
C LYS A 479 28.22 -16.94 -10.02
N PRO A 480 29.05 -16.18 -10.75
CA PRO A 480 29.09 -14.72 -10.64
C PRO A 480 27.85 -14.10 -11.24
N SER A 481 27.29 -13.06 -10.60
CA SER A 481 26.08 -12.38 -11.10
C SER A 481 26.33 -11.38 -12.23
N ASN A 482 27.57 -10.88 -12.36
CA ASN A 482 27.91 -9.81 -13.30
C ASN A 482 27.90 -10.28 -14.77
N GLY A 483 27.59 -9.33 -15.65
CA GLY A 483 27.52 -9.54 -17.08
C GLY A 483 26.10 -9.41 -17.65
N VAL A 484 25.93 -9.78 -18.90
CA VAL A 484 24.67 -9.63 -19.64
C VAL A 484 23.80 -10.86 -19.50
N TRP A 485 22.70 -10.72 -18.77
CA TRP A 485 21.64 -11.72 -18.66
C TRP A 485 20.64 -11.56 -19.79
N THR A 486 20.11 -12.66 -20.30
CA THR A 486 19.20 -12.66 -21.43
C THR A 486 17.90 -13.35 -21.09
N LEU A 487 16.78 -12.66 -21.29
CA LEU A 487 15.44 -13.24 -21.30
C LEU A 487 15.05 -13.53 -22.76
N THR A 488 14.54 -14.73 -23.00
CA THR A 488 13.99 -15.13 -24.30
C THR A 488 12.56 -15.57 -24.11
N VAL A 489 11.63 -14.98 -24.87
CA VAL A 489 10.22 -15.34 -24.86
C VAL A 489 9.79 -15.73 -26.26
N GLN A 490 9.14 -16.90 -26.39
CA GLN A 490 8.59 -17.38 -27.65
C GLN A 490 7.17 -17.88 -27.44
N ASP A 491 6.31 -17.56 -28.41
CA ASP A 491 4.97 -18.12 -28.53
C ASP A 491 5.00 -19.33 -29.47
N PHE A 492 4.34 -20.42 -29.09
CA PHE A 492 4.33 -21.70 -29.80
C PHE A 492 2.99 -22.03 -30.48
N TYR A 493 2.07 -21.07 -30.51
CA TYR A 493 0.80 -21.23 -31.20
C TYR A 493 0.41 -19.92 -31.91
N ASN A 494 -0.36 -20.01 -32.98
CA ASN A 494 -0.83 -18.85 -33.71
C ASN A 494 -2.19 -18.33 -33.20
N ALA A 495 -2.49 -17.07 -33.47
CA ALA A 495 -3.71 -16.33 -33.15
C ALA A 495 -3.77 -15.75 -31.72
N ASP A 496 -2.67 -15.72 -31.00
CA ASP A 496 -2.53 -15.10 -29.70
C ASP A 496 -1.54 -13.93 -29.74
N THR A 497 -1.74 -12.93 -28.89
CA THR A 497 -0.90 -11.74 -28.89
C THR A 497 -0.59 -11.25 -27.49
N GLY A 498 0.56 -10.61 -27.33
CA GLY A 498 0.95 -10.01 -26.07
C GLY A 498 2.28 -9.27 -26.13
N ASN A 499 2.62 -8.64 -25.01
CA ASN A 499 3.85 -7.90 -24.86
C ASN A 499 4.57 -8.32 -23.58
N ILE A 500 5.91 -8.28 -23.59
CA ILE A 500 6.72 -8.27 -22.37
C ILE A 500 6.50 -6.90 -21.72
N VAL A 501 5.71 -6.85 -20.65
CA VAL A 501 5.42 -5.62 -19.91
C VAL A 501 6.61 -5.23 -19.04
N SER A 502 7.12 -6.19 -18.27
CA SER A 502 8.33 -6.01 -17.45
C SER A 502 8.98 -7.34 -17.12
N TRP A 503 10.28 -7.31 -16.85
CA TRP A 503 11.01 -8.43 -16.28
C TRP A 503 12.19 -7.94 -15.45
N GLY A 504 12.71 -8.78 -14.57
CA GLY A 504 13.84 -8.41 -13.73
C GLY A 504 14.48 -9.60 -13.04
N ILE A 505 15.65 -9.37 -12.48
CA ILE A 505 16.43 -10.32 -11.69
C ILE A 505 16.80 -9.67 -10.36
N ASP A 506 16.66 -10.44 -9.29
CA ASP A 506 17.01 -10.07 -7.92
C ASP A 506 17.94 -11.15 -7.35
N PHE A 507 19.20 -10.82 -7.14
CA PHE A 507 20.19 -11.67 -6.49
C PHE A 507 20.21 -11.53 -4.96
N GLY A 508 19.26 -10.76 -4.41
CA GLY A 508 19.19 -10.43 -3.00
C GLY A 508 20.08 -9.26 -2.62
N CYS A 509 20.03 -8.94 -1.35
CA CYS A 509 20.81 -7.85 -0.76
C CYS A 509 21.75 -8.44 0.28
N THR A 510 23.01 -8.05 0.24
CA THR A 510 24.00 -8.32 1.29
C THR A 510 24.19 -7.06 2.12
N LEU A 511 24.41 -7.21 3.43
CA LEU A 511 24.78 -6.06 4.26
C LEU A 511 26.07 -5.48 3.69
N GLU A 512 26.05 -4.18 3.42
CA GLU A 512 27.21 -3.47 2.88
C GLU A 512 28.37 -3.55 3.88
N ASN A 513 29.48 -4.15 3.47
CA ASN A 513 30.71 -4.10 4.23
C ASN A 513 31.34 -2.73 3.95
N GLN A 514 31.07 -1.75 4.80
CA GLN A 514 31.77 -0.48 4.72
C GLN A 514 33.25 -0.73 5.06
N GLU A 515 34.06 -0.80 4.03
CA GLU A 515 35.53 -0.80 4.22
C GLU A 515 35.96 0.60 4.68
N PHE A 516 36.93 0.62 5.58
CA PHE A 516 37.64 1.86 5.89
C PHE A 516 38.48 2.28 4.68
N ASP A 517 38.51 3.56 4.36
CA ASP A 517 39.62 4.07 3.57
C ASP A 517 40.86 3.89 4.44
N THR A 518 41.79 3.08 3.96
CA THR A 518 43.02 2.74 4.70
C THR A 518 43.86 3.97 5.05
N SER A 519 43.65 5.09 4.37
CA SER A 519 44.26 6.40 4.66
C SER A 519 43.66 7.11 5.87
N ASP A 520 42.43 6.74 6.29
CA ASP A 520 41.75 7.38 7.43
C ASP A 520 42.32 6.96 8.79
N ILE A 521 43.02 5.80 8.87
CA ILE A 521 43.51 5.24 10.11
C ILE A 521 45.04 5.14 10.09
N THR A 522 45.68 5.90 10.97
CA THR A 522 47.12 5.88 11.15
C THR A 522 47.49 5.49 12.59
N VAL A 523 48.47 4.62 12.73
CA VAL A 523 49.02 4.16 14.02
C VAL A 523 50.50 4.41 14.07
N TYR A 524 50.95 5.20 15.04
CA TYR A 524 52.36 5.55 15.17
C TYR A 524 52.79 5.77 16.64
N PRO A 525 54.05 5.42 17.00
CA PRO A 525 54.98 4.62 16.22
C PRO A 525 54.50 3.15 16.12
N ASN A 526 54.85 2.49 15.04
CA ASN A 526 54.66 1.05 14.88
C ASN A 526 55.84 0.50 14.06
N PRO A 527 56.83 -0.18 14.66
CA PRO A 527 56.88 -0.74 16.03
C PRO A 527 56.91 0.29 17.18
N ASN A 528 56.52 -0.19 18.39
CA ASN A 528 56.41 0.61 19.61
C ASN A 528 56.78 -0.22 20.85
N SER A 529 56.88 0.43 22.03
CA SER A 529 57.19 -0.21 23.32
C SER A 529 55.92 -0.49 24.18
N GLY A 530 54.76 -0.71 23.53
CA GLY A 530 53.47 -0.86 24.19
C GLY A 530 52.65 0.43 24.26
N ASN A 531 53.21 1.56 23.77
CA ASN A 531 52.53 2.85 23.67
C ASN A 531 52.54 3.32 22.21
N PHE A 532 51.37 3.68 21.70
CA PHE A 532 51.21 4.21 20.33
C PHE A 532 50.02 5.16 20.26
N THR A 533 50.02 6.01 19.28
CA THR A 533 48.92 6.92 18.99
C THR A 533 48.11 6.35 17.83
N LEU A 534 46.78 6.29 18.01
CA LEU A 534 45.81 6.07 16.96
C LEU A 534 45.28 7.42 16.50
N GLN A 535 45.50 7.74 15.24
CA GLN A 535 44.79 8.84 14.58
C GLN A 535 43.75 8.24 13.63
N TYR A 536 42.50 8.65 13.79
CA TYR A 536 41.41 8.23 12.94
C TYR A 536 40.61 9.45 12.48
N ASN A 537 40.53 9.65 11.16
CA ASN A 537 39.85 10.73 10.48
C ASN A 537 38.46 10.24 10.01
N ASN A 538 37.46 11.13 9.97
CA ASN A 538 36.15 10.88 9.41
C ASN A 538 35.39 9.69 10.02
N PRO A 539 35.24 9.57 11.36
CA PRO A 539 34.37 8.58 11.96
C PRO A 539 32.89 8.82 11.56
N VAL A 540 32.13 7.74 11.39
CA VAL A 540 30.73 7.81 10.94
C VAL A 540 29.72 7.51 12.04
N SER A 541 30.11 6.79 13.10
CA SER A 541 29.23 6.51 14.23
C SER A 541 29.48 7.47 15.39
N ASN A 542 28.53 7.55 16.33
CA ASN A 542 28.69 8.40 17.52
C ASN A 542 29.70 7.84 18.54
N GLU A 543 30.07 6.58 18.40
CA GLU A 543 30.98 5.88 19.30
C GLU A 543 31.91 4.94 18.51
N ILE A 544 33.18 5.02 18.77
CA ILE A 544 34.22 4.18 18.17
C ILE A 544 34.77 3.21 19.20
N ASN A 545 34.72 1.92 18.89
CA ASN A 545 35.19 0.87 19.77
C ASN A 545 36.57 0.38 19.30
N ILE A 546 37.57 0.38 20.20
CA ILE A 546 38.93 -0.10 19.95
C ILE A 546 39.22 -1.27 20.86
N THR A 547 39.59 -2.41 20.28
CA THR A 547 39.96 -3.62 21.02
C THR A 547 41.29 -4.16 20.48
N VAL A 548 42.23 -4.49 21.37
CA VAL A 548 43.50 -5.10 20.99
C VAL A 548 43.59 -6.52 21.54
N TYR A 549 44.00 -7.45 20.69
CA TYR A 549 44.18 -8.86 21.00
C TYR A 549 45.61 -9.30 20.78
N ASP A 550 46.11 -10.24 21.60
CA ASP A 550 47.33 -10.96 21.29
C ASP A 550 47.08 -12.06 20.22
N MET A 551 48.12 -12.68 19.73
CA MET A 551 48.04 -13.75 18.71
C MET A 551 47.34 -15.04 19.18
N ARG A 552 47.00 -15.14 20.46
CA ARG A 552 46.22 -16.25 21.03
C ARG A 552 44.72 -15.87 21.16
N GLY A 553 44.33 -14.66 20.72
CA GLY A 553 42.96 -14.16 20.81
C GLY A 553 42.58 -13.61 22.19
N ARG A 554 43.53 -13.47 23.12
CA ARG A 554 43.29 -12.87 24.42
C ARG A 554 43.21 -11.35 24.27
N LYS A 555 42.14 -10.75 24.81
CA LYS A 555 41.91 -9.31 24.81
C LYS A 555 42.87 -8.63 25.79
N ILE A 556 43.67 -7.72 25.29
CA ILE A 556 44.71 -6.96 26.03
C ILE A 556 44.20 -5.55 26.36
N TYR A 557 43.43 -4.95 25.49
CA TYR A 557 42.89 -3.61 25.64
C TYR A 557 41.50 -3.54 25.04
N ALA A 558 40.63 -2.74 25.65
CA ALA A 558 39.34 -2.35 25.07
C ALA A 558 38.92 -1.00 25.64
N ASN A 559 38.53 -0.09 24.77
CA ASN A 559 37.97 1.21 25.13
C ASN A 559 37.03 1.71 24.03
N SER A 560 36.13 2.60 24.41
CA SER A 560 35.22 3.30 23.51
C SER A 560 35.48 4.80 23.58
N PHE A 561 35.45 5.45 22.43
CA PHE A 561 35.67 6.88 22.30
C PHE A 561 34.46 7.54 21.64
N ALA A 562 34.03 8.67 22.17
CA ALA A 562 33.02 9.49 21.51
C ALA A 562 33.55 10.03 20.16
N SER A 563 32.71 10.03 19.15
CA SER A 563 33.06 10.51 17.82
C SER A 563 33.42 12.00 17.83
N GLN A 564 34.50 12.33 17.18
CA GLN A 564 34.96 13.69 16.88
C GLN A 564 35.46 13.69 15.41
N ALA A 565 35.55 14.86 14.77
CA ALA A 565 35.99 14.96 13.39
C ALA A 565 37.37 14.27 13.14
N ILE A 566 38.20 14.25 14.14
CA ILE A 566 39.47 13.51 14.17
C ILE A 566 39.61 12.94 15.57
N ILE A 567 39.78 11.63 15.69
CA ILE A 567 40.16 10.96 16.92
C ILE A 567 41.68 10.85 16.94
N ASN A 568 42.31 11.33 18.00
CA ASN A 568 43.75 11.26 18.18
C ASN A 568 44.03 10.82 19.62
N GLU A 569 44.14 9.50 19.81
CA GLU A 569 44.19 8.88 21.14
C GLU A 569 45.48 8.09 21.35
N THR A 570 46.09 8.30 22.50
CA THR A 570 47.27 7.50 22.91
C THR A 570 46.79 6.24 23.64
N ILE A 571 47.11 5.10 23.06
CA ILE A 571 46.78 3.78 23.59
C ILE A 571 47.98 3.21 24.29
N GLN A 572 47.83 2.84 25.56
CA GLN A 572 48.83 2.17 26.37
C GLN A 572 48.42 0.73 26.63
N LEU A 573 49.22 -0.20 26.15
CA LEU A 573 49.06 -1.63 26.43
C LEU A 573 49.85 -1.99 27.68
N ASN A 574 49.18 -2.42 28.73
CA ASN A 574 49.81 -2.80 29.99
C ASN A 574 50.23 -4.27 29.99
N ASN A 575 51.39 -4.57 30.54
CA ASN A 575 51.94 -5.93 30.71
C ASN A 575 52.02 -6.72 29.38
N THR A 576 52.45 -6.06 28.31
CA THR A 576 52.67 -6.70 27.01
C THR A 576 54.11 -7.22 26.90
N GLN A 577 54.27 -8.33 26.17
CA GLN A 577 55.58 -8.86 25.76
C GLN A 577 55.87 -8.43 24.32
N ALA A 578 57.12 -8.38 23.93
CA ALA A 578 57.49 -8.17 22.55
C ALA A 578 56.78 -9.17 21.63
N GLY A 579 56.12 -8.69 20.57
CA GLY A 579 55.35 -9.53 19.66
C GLY A 579 54.34 -8.76 18.80
N ILE A 580 53.48 -9.51 18.09
CA ILE A 580 52.43 -8.98 17.23
C ILE A 580 51.11 -8.98 18.00
N TYR A 581 50.39 -7.87 17.90
CA TYR A 581 49.04 -7.68 18.40
C TYR A 581 48.12 -7.24 17.26
N LEU A 582 46.85 -7.58 17.35
CA LEU A 582 45.81 -7.18 16.39
C LEU A 582 44.88 -6.18 17.05
N MET A 583 44.89 -4.94 16.56
CA MET A 583 43.97 -3.90 16.99
C MET A 583 42.76 -3.89 16.04
N THR A 584 41.61 -4.13 16.60
CA THR A 584 40.32 -4.00 15.91
C THR A 584 39.70 -2.65 16.23
N ILE A 585 39.36 -1.90 15.21
CA ILE A 585 38.61 -0.64 15.28
C ILE A 585 37.22 -0.89 14.72
N THR A 586 36.19 -0.56 15.48
CA THR A 586 34.79 -0.69 15.05
C THR A 586 34.11 0.68 15.13
N ASP A 587 33.53 1.11 14.01
CA ASP A 587 32.86 2.39 13.83
C ASP A 587 31.50 2.13 13.14
N GLY A 588 30.45 1.98 13.93
CA GLY A 588 29.17 1.51 13.45
C GLY A 588 29.28 0.10 12.84
N ASN A 589 28.99 -0.04 11.55
CA ASN A 589 29.13 -1.30 10.81
C ASN A 589 30.51 -1.50 10.19
N ARG A 590 31.39 -0.48 10.24
CA ARG A 590 32.74 -0.59 9.73
C ARG A 590 33.63 -1.31 10.74
N LYS A 591 34.50 -2.19 10.26
CA LYS A 591 35.48 -2.90 11.08
C LYS A 591 36.81 -2.98 10.34
N GLU A 592 37.88 -2.51 10.97
CA GLU A 592 39.25 -2.58 10.47
C GLU A 592 40.15 -3.28 11.48
N VAL A 593 41.16 -3.99 10.99
CA VAL A 593 42.14 -4.66 11.83
C VAL A 593 43.55 -4.19 11.44
N LYS A 594 44.23 -3.51 12.37
CA LYS A 594 45.62 -3.05 12.21
C LYS A 594 46.55 -3.93 13.00
N LYS A 595 47.66 -4.26 12.38
CA LYS A 595 48.79 -4.98 13.02
C LYS A 595 49.61 -4.00 13.85
N ILE A 596 49.79 -4.28 15.14
CA ILE A 596 50.63 -3.55 16.08
C ILE A 596 51.84 -4.42 16.41
N VAL A 597 53.03 -3.87 16.30
CA VAL A 597 54.29 -4.54 16.67
C VAL A 597 54.83 -3.90 17.94
N VAL A 598 54.98 -4.70 19.00
CA VAL A 598 55.59 -4.28 20.28
C VAL A 598 57.00 -4.87 20.37
N GLU A 599 58.00 -4.03 20.67
CA GLU A 599 59.41 -4.39 20.81
C GLU A 599 59.91 -4.23 22.25
#